data_489b33e6c9b48fa7f86d977f20e0237b
#
_entry.id   489b33e6c9b48fa7f86d977f20e0237b
#
_cell.length_a   1.000
_cell.length_b   1.000
_cell.length_c   1.000
_cell.angle_alpha   90.00
_cell.angle_beta   90.00
_cell.angle_gamma   90.00
#
_symmetry.space_group_name_H-M   'P 1'
#
loop_
_entity.id
_entity.type
_entity.pdbx_description
1 polymer ?
#
loop_
_entity_poly.entity_id
_entity_poly.type
_entity_poly.pdbx_seq_one_letter_code
_entity_poly.pdbx_strand_id
1 'polypeptide(L)'
;LIVDPAMADNGKLYPGFDAAFVDEMKKLAAKADYLLPNLTEACLLADEEYKTSYDRAYIEKLSEKLTALGAKTVVLTGVGYDAGKTGVVVFSDGKYEYYEHEKIAEGCHGTGDIYASAFTGALLRGASAAKAAEIAANFVVECIKATAGDQNHKYGAKFEKVLGKLICAVDAIAK
;
A
#
# COMPACT_ATOMS: atom_id res chain seq x y z
N LEU A 1 10.53 11.83 3.34
CA LEU A 1 9.08 11.98 3.49
C LEU A 1 8.38 10.73 2.95
N ILE A 2 7.56 10.08 3.81
CA ILE A 2 6.68 8.97 3.42
C ILE A 2 5.26 9.53 3.41
N VAL A 3 4.54 9.34 2.31
CA VAL A 3 3.15 9.84 2.13
C VAL A 3 2.24 8.64 1.87
N ASP A 4 1.27 8.45 2.75
CA ASP A 4 0.11 7.60 2.56
C ASP A 4 -1.07 8.52 2.25
N PRO A 5 -1.65 8.49 1.03
CA PRO A 5 -2.70 9.44 0.64
C PRO A 5 -4.01 9.30 1.41
N ALA A 6 -4.37 8.09 1.83
CA ALA A 6 -5.51 7.73 2.67
C ALA A 6 -6.82 8.49 2.35
N MET A 7 -7.18 8.66 1.08
CA MET A 7 -8.31 9.48 0.65
C MET A 7 -9.41 8.74 -0.13
N ALA A 8 -9.12 7.52 -0.62
CA ALA A 8 -10.02 6.83 -1.53
C ALA A 8 -9.81 5.31 -1.50
N ASP A 9 -10.84 4.55 -1.87
CA ASP A 9 -10.75 3.11 -2.10
C ASP A 9 -11.89 2.64 -3.02
N ASN A 10 -11.69 1.48 -3.70
CA ASN A 10 -12.67 0.86 -4.59
C ASN A 10 -13.27 1.83 -5.63
N GLY A 11 -12.44 2.67 -6.22
CA GLY A 11 -12.79 3.64 -7.26
C GLY A 11 -13.52 4.89 -6.75
N LYS A 12 -13.57 5.14 -5.42
CA LYS A 12 -14.33 6.26 -4.84
C LYS A 12 -13.53 6.97 -3.74
N LEU A 13 -13.68 8.30 -3.70
CA LEU A 13 -13.22 9.10 -2.57
C LEU A 13 -13.99 8.74 -1.30
N TYR A 14 -13.33 8.80 -0.16
CA TYR A 14 -14.00 8.68 1.14
C TYR A 14 -14.93 9.86 1.40
N PRO A 15 -15.98 9.69 2.19
CA PRO A 15 -16.90 10.77 2.55
C PRO A 15 -16.16 11.97 3.14
N GLY A 16 -16.45 13.16 2.63
CA GLY A 16 -15.84 14.41 3.07
C GLY A 16 -14.63 14.89 2.24
N PHE A 17 -14.14 14.06 1.31
CA PHE A 17 -13.12 14.47 0.35
C PHE A 17 -13.74 14.76 -1.03
N ASP A 18 -13.12 15.68 -1.76
CA ASP A 18 -13.53 16.12 -3.08
C ASP A 18 -12.32 16.28 -4.04
N ALA A 19 -12.56 16.75 -5.25
CA ALA A 19 -11.52 16.95 -6.24
C ALA A 19 -10.46 17.98 -5.79
N ALA A 20 -10.86 19.00 -5.04
CA ALA A 20 -9.93 20.01 -4.53
C ALA A 20 -8.96 19.39 -3.52
N PHE A 21 -9.43 18.44 -2.70
CA PHE A 21 -8.54 17.69 -1.81
C PHE A 21 -7.53 16.83 -2.59
N VAL A 22 -7.96 16.20 -3.69
CA VAL A 22 -7.05 15.43 -4.57
C VAL A 22 -5.95 16.34 -5.14
N ASP A 23 -6.30 17.55 -5.57
CA ASP A 23 -5.32 18.51 -6.12
C ASP A 23 -4.30 18.94 -5.06
N GLU A 24 -4.71 19.13 -3.81
CA GLU A 24 -3.76 19.40 -2.71
C GLU A 24 -2.90 18.16 -2.38
N MET A 25 -3.49 16.98 -2.40
CA MET A 25 -2.75 15.73 -2.18
C MET A 25 -1.70 15.49 -3.27
N LYS A 26 -1.95 15.83 -4.53
CA LYS A 26 -0.95 15.79 -5.62
C LYS A 26 0.28 16.65 -5.28
N LYS A 27 0.09 17.83 -4.71
CA LYS A 27 1.20 18.70 -4.30
C LYS A 27 2.06 18.10 -3.19
N LEU A 28 1.42 17.36 -2.28
CA LEU A 28 2.13 16.63 -1.21
C LEU A 28 2.84 15.40 -1.78
N ALA A 29 2.14 14.60 -2.60
CA ALA A 29 2.67 13.40 -3.25
C ALA A 29 3.91 13.71 -4.10
N ALA A 30 3.93 14.86 -4.79
CA ALA A 30 5.08 15.32 -5.56
C ALA A 30 6.37 15.54 -4.74
N LYS A 31 6.28 15.59 -3.42
CA LYS A 31 7.42 15.77 -2.50
C LYS A 31 7.83 14.47 -1.80
N ALA A 32 7.13 13.37 -2.08
CA ALA A 32 7.36 12.12 -1.39
C ALA A 32 8.68 11.46 -1.80
N ASP A 33 9.47 11.04 -0.81
CA ASP A 33 10.53 10.07 -1.05
C ASP A 33 9.92 8.68 -1.27
N TYR A 34 8.85 8.36 -0.54
CA TYR A 34 8.03 7.16 -0.72
C TYR A 34 6.55 7.54 -0.73
N LEU A 35 5.85 7.19 -1.78
CA LEU A 35 4.41 7.39 -1.94
C LEU A 35 3.73 6.02 -1.89
N LEU A 36 2.79 5.82 -0.96
CA LEU A 36 2.15 4.55 -0.66
C LEU A 36 0.65 4.53 -1.04
N PRO A 37 0.27 4.71 -2.30
CA PRO A 37 -1.12 4.73 -2.69
C PRO A 37 -1.68 3.32 -2.84
N ASN A 38 -2.99 3.15 -2.63
CA ASN A 38 -3.72 2.04 -3.23
C ASN A 38 -4.04 2.34 -4.71
N LEU A 39 -4.62 1.37 -5.43
CA LEU A 39 -4.92 1.51 -6.86
C LEU A 39 -5.85 2.70 -7.17
N THR A 40 -6.85 2.96 -6.33
CA THR A 40 -7.79 4.07 -6.50
C THR A 40 -7.08 5.42 -6.36
N GLU A 41 -6.28 5.56 -5.34
CA GLU A 41 -5.50 6.75 -5.05
C GLU A 41 -4.46 7.02 -6.15
N ALA A 42 -3.79 5.95 -6.62
CA ALA A 42 -2.86 6.06 -7.74
C ALA A 42 -3.54 6.59 -9.00
N CYS A 43 -4.75 6.12 -9.31
CA CYS A 43 -5.51 6.61 -10.45
C CYS A 43 -5.90 8.07 -10.30
N LEU A 44 -6.37 8.48 -9.12
CA LEU A 44 -6.73 9.87 -8.84
C LEU A 44 -5.53 10.82 -8.93
N LEU A 45 -4.39 10.40 -8.36
CA LEU A 45 -3.16 11.21 -8.39
C LEU A 45 -2.55 11.29 -9.79
N ALA A 46 -2.70 10.24 -10.61
CA ALA A 46 -2.17 10.16 -11.97
C ALA A 46 -3.12 10.69 -13.06
N ASP A 47 -4.31 11.15 -12.69
CA ASP A 47 -5.39 11.50 -13.63
C ASP A 47 -5.70 10.37 -14.63
N GLU A 48 -5.82 9.15 -14.11
CA GLU A 48 -6.15 7.94 -14.87
C GLU A 48 -7.48 7.34 -14.43
N GLU A 49 -8.14 6.66 -15.36
CA GLU A 49 -9.39 5.95 -15.06
C GLU A 49 -9.12 4.75 -14.15
N TYR A 50 -9.90 4.60 -13.08
CA TYR A 50 -9.88 3.41 -12.24
C TYR A 50 -10.43 2.20 -12.99
N LYS A 51 -9.69 1.09 -12.98
CA LYS A 51 -10.07 -0.17 -13.63
C LYS A 51 -10.10 -1.31 -12.62
N THR A 52 -11.13 -2.14 -12.70
CA THR A 52 -11.25 -3.37 -11.90
C THR A 52 -10.52 -4.56 -12.52
N SER A 53 -10.18 -4.46 -13.82
CA SER A 53 -9.37 -5.43 -14.57
C SER A 53 -8.30 -4.68 -15.34
N TYR A 54 -7.07 -5.06 -15.16
CA TYR A 54 -5.89 -4.39 -15.71
C TYR A 54 -4.74 -5.38 -15.86
N ASP A 55 -3.76 -4.99 -16.63
CA ASP A 55 -2.51 -5.71 -16.83
C ASP A 55 -1.32 -5.00 -16.17
N ARG A 56 -0.17 -5.61 -16.28
CA ARG A 56 1.09 -5.05 -15.76
C ARG A 56 1.41 -3.71 -16.42
N ALA A 57 1.20 -3.56 -17.72
CA ALA A 57 1.50 -2.33 -18.44
C ALA A 57 0.70 -1.13 -17.91
N TYR A 58 -0.56 -1.35 -17.50
CA TYR A 58 -1.37 -0.33 -16.85
C TYR A 58 -0.78 0.12 -15.51
N ILE A 59 -0.30 -0.81 -14.68
CA ILE A 59 0.33 -0.51 -13.38
C ILE A 59 1.68 0.19 -13.55
N GLU A 60 2.48 -0.23 -14.53
CA GLU A 60 3.73 0.45 -14.88
C GLU A 60 3.46 1.90 -15.30
N LYS A 61 2.48 2.13 -16.18
CA LYS A 61 2.06 3.48 -16.61
C LYS A 61 1.63 4.36 -15.42
N LEU A 62 0.84 3.82 -14.47
CA LEU A 62 0.45 4.56 -13.27
C LEU A 62 1.69 4.94 -12.44
N SER A 63 2.60 3.99 -12.22
CA SER A 63 3.81 4.21 -11.44
C SER A 63 4.72 5.25 -12.09
N GLU A 64 4.88 5.21 -13.42
CA GLU A 64 5.62 6.22 -14.19
C GLU A 64 5.01 7.62 -14.05
N LYS A 65 3.68 7.73 -14.12
CA LYS A 65 3.01 9.02 -13.93
C LYS A 65 3.20 9.59 -12.53
N LEU A 66 3.15 8.75 -11.50
CA LEU A 66 3.36 9.17 -10.12
C LEU A 66 4.82 9.59 -9.88
N THR A 67 5.78 8.93 -10.49
CA THR A 67 7.18 9.39 -10.43
C THR A 67 7.40 10.66 -11.26
N ALA A 68 6.73 10.82 -12.40
CA ALA A 68 6.74 12.06 -13.17
C ALA A 68 6.09 13.24 -12.40
N LEU A 69 5.11 12.97 -11.53
CA LEU A 69 4.53 13.94 -10.62
C LEU A 69 5.56 14.46 -9.59
N GLY A 70 6.57 13.64 -9.24
CA GLY A 70 7.67 14.00 -8.34
C GLY A 70 8.01 12.97 -7.25
N ALA A 71 7.19 11.94 -7.07
CA ALA A 71 7.49 10.88 -6.10
C ALA A 71 8.76 10.11 -6.50
N LYS A 72 9.70 9.88 -5.57
CA LYS A 72 10.95 9.16 -5.88
C LYS A 72 10.74 7.64 -5.96
N THR A 73 9.95 7.10 -5.04
CA THR A 73 9.58 5.68 -5.00
C THR A 73 8.08 5.56 -4.82
N VAL A 74 7.44 4.78 -5.67
CA VAL A 74 6.01 4.44 -5.56
C VAL A 74 5.87 3.03 -5.01
N VAL A 75 5.07 2.88 -3.96
CA VAL A 75 4.74 1.60 -3.32
C VAL A 75 3.24 1.38 -3.48
N LEU A 76 2.83 0.85 -4.63
CA LEU A 76 1.44 0.70 -5.00
C LEU A 76 0.85 -0.56 -4.38
N THR A 77 -0.12 -0.40 -3.49
CA THR A 77 -0.76 -1.51 -2.77
C THR A 77 -2.04 -2.01 -3.44
N GLY A 78 -2.43 -3.25 -3.15
CA GLY A 78 -3.68 -3.83 -3.66
C GLY A 78 -3.62 -4.25 -5.12
N VAL A 79 -2.43 -4.43 -5.70
CA VAL A 79 -2.25 -4.89 -7.08
C VAL A 79 -2.42 -6.41 -7.15
N GLY A 80 -3.28 -6.89 -8.04
CA GLY A 80 -3.47 -8.31 -8.28
C GLY A 80 -3.75 -8.60 -9.75
N TYR A 81 -3.04 -9.56 -10.32
CA TYR A 81 -3.19 -9.95 -11.72
C TYR A 81 -3.99 -11.25 -11.90
N ASP A 82 -4.04 -12.07 -10.83
CA ASP A 82 -4.73 -13.34 -10.82
C ASP A 82 -5.88 -13.34 -9.80
N ALA A 83 -6.91 -14.12 -10.08
CA ALA A 83 -8.03 -14.31 -9.16
C ALA A 83 -7.53 -14.94 -7.84
N GLY A 84 -7.87 -14.34 -6.71
CA GLY A 84 -7.45 -14.82 -5.39
C GLY A 84 -6.05 -14.37 -4.97
N LYS A 85 -5.37 -13.57 -5.78
CA LYS A 85 -4.07 -12.98 -5.48
C LYS A 85 -4.15 -11.46 -5.36
N THR A 86 -3.28 -10.91 -4.55
CA THR A 86 -3.04 -9.47 -4.43
C THR A 86 -1.60 -9.25 -3.97
N GLY A 87 -1.14 -8.02 -4.06
CA GLY A 87 0.24 -7.75 -3.70
C GLY A 87 0.57 -6.27 -3.72
N VAL A 88 1.85 -6.00 -3.80
CA VAL A 88 2.41 -4.66 -3.82
C VAL A 88 3.45 -4.53 -4.92
N VAL A 89 3.42 -3.40 -5.61
CA VAL A 89 4.44 -3.02 -6.58
C VAL A 89 5.31 -1.94 -5.96
N VAL A 90 6.63 -2.13 -6.03
CA VAL A 90 7.61 -1.08 -5.74
C VAL A 90 8.23 -0.63 -7.06
N PHE A 91 8.07 0.64 -7.38
CA PHE A 91 8.60 1.26 -8.58
C PHE A 91 9.53 2.41 -8.21
N SER A 92 10.80 2.30 -8.61
CA SER A 92 11.84 3.29 -8.35
C SER A 92 12.91 3.22 -9.43
N ASP A 93 13.37 4.35 -9.92
CA ASP A 93 14.42 4.44 -10.95
C ASP A 93 14.17 3.57 -12.20
N GLY A 94 12.90 3.48 -12.62
CA GLY A 94 12.48 2.65 -13.76
C GLY A 94 12.47 1.15 -13.48
N LYS A 95 12.73 0.72 -12.25
CA LYS A 95 12.67 -0.69 -11.84
C LYS A 95 11.30 -1.00 -11.26
N TYR A 96 10.75 -2.12 -11.67
CA TYR A 96 9.47 -2.65 -11.25
C TYR A 96 9.70 -3.95 -10.46
N GLU A 97 9.37 -3.94 -9.17
CA GLU A 97 9.42 -5.11 -8.30
C GLU A 97 8.01 -5.42 -7.80
N TYR A 98 7.56 -6.65 -7.94
CA TYR A 98 6.22 -7.09 -7.52
C TYR A 98 6.32 -8.19 -6.49
N TYR A 99 5.67 -7.99 -5.35
CA TYR A 99 5.49 -8.98 -4.30
C TYR A 99 4.02 -9.39 -4.24
N GLU A 100 3.74 -10.69 -4.35
CA GLU A 100 2.40 -11.26 -4.40
C GLU A 100 2.11 -12.15 -3.19
N HIS A 101 0.90 -12.11 -2.70
CA HIS A 101 0.38 -13.01 -1.68
C HIS A 101 -1.09 -13.36 -1.95
N GLU A 102 -1.62 -14.35 -1.22
CA GLU A 102 -3.03 -14.72 -1.30
C GLU A 102 -3.93 -13.57 -0.82
N LYS A 103 -5.00 -13.31 -1.57
CA LYS A 103 -6.03 -12.34 -1.20
C LYS A 103 -6.96 -12.98 -0.16
N ILE A 104 -7.02 -12.41 1.03
CA ILE A 104 -7.95 -12.85 2.06
C ILE A 104 -9.30 -12.20 1.78
N ALA A 105 -10.37 -13.02 1.72
CA ALA A 105 -11.71 -12.56 1.34
C ALA A 105 -12.32 -11.57 2.35
N GLU A 106 -12.00 -11.73 3.63
CA GLU A 106 -12.47 -10.82 4.69
C GLU A 106 -11.50 -9.65 4.82
N GLY A 107 -11.92 -8.48 4.35
CA GLY A 107 -11.22 -7.22 4.62
C GLY A 107 -11.52 -6.68 6.02
N CYS A 108 -10.59 -5.94 6.60
CA CYS A 108 -10.83 -5.16 7.80
C CYS A 108 -10.31 -3.73 7.64
N HIS A 109 -10.91 -2.79 8.40
CA HIS A 109 -10.47 -1.40 8.38
C HIS A 109 -9.07 -1.23 8.99
N GLY A 110 -8.35 -0.18 8.58
CA GLY A 110 -7.04 0.18 9.13
C GLY A 110 -5.87 -0.63 8.58
N THR A 111 -6.08 -1.47 7.57
CA THR A 111 -4.99 -2.25 6.94
C THR A 111 -3.97 -1.36 6.23
N GLY A 112 -4.39 -0.23 5.65
CA GLY A 112 -3.50 0.78 5.06
C GLY A 112 -2.57 1.39 6.11
N ASP A 113 -3.14 1.86 7.23
CA ASP A 113 -2.37 2.46 8.33
C ASP A 113 -1.35 1.48 8.92
N ILE A 114 -1.75 0.21 9.09
CA ILE A 114 -0.86 -0.87 9.55
C ILE A 114 0.26 -1.10 8.53
N TYR A 115 -0.09 -1.14 7.24
CA TYR A 115 0.88 -1.32 6.17
C TYR A 115 1.91 -0.18 6.15
N ALA A 116 1.46 1.07 6.11
CA ALA A 116 2.34 2.24 6.08
C ALA A 116 3.25 2.33 7.31
N SER A 117 2.72 1.99 8.49
CA SER A 117 3.48 1.96 9.73
C SER A 117 4.56 0.87 9.74
N ALA A 118 4.21 -0.37 9.32
CA ALA A 118 5.15 -1.49 9.24
C ALA A 118 6.22 -1.25 8.17
N PHE A 119 5.83 -0.72 7.00
CA PHE A 119 6.75 -0.32 5.93
C PHE A 119 7.78 0.70 6.43
N THR A 120 7.29 1.77 7.08
CA THR A 120 8.15 2.82 7.64
C THR A 120 9.12 2.25 8.68
N GLY A 121 8.62 1.42 9.58
CA GLY A 121 9.47 0.76 10.60
C GLY A 121 10.57 -0.10 9.99
N ALA A 122 10.25 -0.90 8.96
CA ALA A 122 11.22 -1.74 8.27
C ALA A 122 12.29 -0.92 7.52
N LEU A 123 11.88 0.17 6.83
CA LEU A 123 12.82 1.10 6.19
C LEU A 123 13.80 1.72 7.18
N LEU A 124 13.31 2.21 8.33
CA LEU A 124 14.15 2.82 9.37
C LEU A 124 15.13 1.82 10.01
N ARG A 125 14.85 0.52 9.87
CA ARG A 125 15.75 -0.56 10.29
C ARG A 125 16.72 -1.00 9.17
N GLY A 126 16.71 -0.33 8.02
CA GLY A 126 17.65 -0.54 6.93
C GLY A 126 17.19 -1.51 5.84
N ALA A 127 15.92 -1.90 5.81
CA ALA A 127 15.38 -2.67 4.68
C ALA A 127 15.41 -1.86 3.38
N SER A 128 15.61 -2.52 2.25
CA SER A 128 15.27 -1.94 0.96
C SER A 128 13.76 -1.68 0.84
N ALA A 129 13.32 -0.81 -0.07
CA ALA A 129 11.90 -0.54 -0.28
C ALA A 129 11.11 -1.81 -0.59
N ALA A 130 11.64 -2.69 -1.45
CA ALA A 130 11.01 -3.97 -1.79
C ALA A 130 10.89 -4.88 -0.56
N LYS A 131 11.95 -4.99 0.25
CA LYS A 131 11.90 -5.81 1.48
C LYS A 131 10.98 -5.23 2.54
N ALA A 132 10.94 -3.92 2.71
CA ALA A 132 10.01 -3.25 3.60
C ALA A 132 8.55 -3.48 3.17
N ALA A 133 8.29 -3.41 1.85
CA ALA A 133 6.97 -3.68 1.26
C ALA A 133 6.52 -5.12 1.50
N GLU A 134 7.40 -6.10 1.30
CA GLU A 134 7.14 -7.52 1.60
C GLU A 134 6.82 -7.73 3.09
N ILE A 135 7.63 -7.18 3.99
CA ILE A 135 7.42 -7.31 5.44
C ILE A 135 6.06 -6.71 5.84
N ALA A 136 5.75 -5.52 5.35
CA ALA A 136 4.49 -4.84 5.63
C ALA A 136 3.29 -5.63 5.10
N ALA A 137 3.34 -6.14 3.86
CA ALA A 137 2.29 -6.95 3.27
C ALA A 137 2.04 -8.23 4.07
N ASN A 138 3.09 -8.96 4.42
CA ASN A 138 2.98 -10.18 5.24
C ASN A 138 2.40 -9.89 6.63
N PHE A 139 2.80 -8.80 7.26
CA PHE A 139 2.25 -8.41 8.55
C PHE A 139 0.76 -8.09 8.47
N VAL A 140 0.31 -7.34 7.45
CA VAL A 140 -1.11 -7.08 7.22
C VAL A 140 -1.90 -8.36 7.01
N VAL A 141 -1.39 -9.31 6.23
CA VAL A 141 -2.00 -10.64 6.04
C VAL A 141 -2.22 -11.34 7.37
N GLU A 142 -1.21 -11.34 8.24
CA GLU A 142 -1.32 -11.96 9.58
C GLU A 142 -2.31 -11.20 10.48
N CYS A 143 -2.39 -9.87 10.39
CA CYS A 143 -3.39 -9.08 11.11
C CYS A 143 -4.82 -9.43 10.67
N ILE A 144 -5.05 -9.56 9.35
CA ILE A 144 -6.36 -9.95 8.81
C ILE A 144 -6.73 -11.35 9.29
N LYS A 145 -5.82 -12.33 9.20
CA LYS A 145 -6.03 -13.70 9.69
C LYS A 145 -6.36 -13.74 11.18
N ALA A 146 -5.68 -12.94 12.00
CA ALA A 146 -5.94 -12.87 13.44
C ALA A 146 -7.27 -12.21 13.80
N THR A 147 -7.86 -11.46 12.87
CA THR A 147 -9.14 -10.76 13.02
C THR A 147 -10.32 -11.55 12.45
N ALA A 148 -10.06 -12.41 11.45
CA ALA A 148 -11.08 -13.20 10.76
C ALA A 148 -11.99 -13.96 11.73
N GLY A 149 -13.31 -13.92 11.46
CA GLY A 149 -14.33 -14.59 12.29
C GLY A 149 -14.71 -13.87 13.58
N ASP A 150 -14.09 -12.75 13.94
CA ASP A 150 -14.48 -11.99 15.13
C ASP A 150 -15.49 -10.87 14.80
N GLN A 151 -16.77 -11.20 14.89
CA GLN A 151 -17.86 -10.25 14.60
C GLN A 151 -17.93 -9.06 15.59
N ASN A 152 -17.24 -9.12 16.70
CA ASN A 152 -17.21 -8.03 17.69
C ASN A 152 -16.10 -7.02 17.43
N HIS A 153 -15.17 -7.32 16.51
CA HIS A 153 -14.03 -6.46 16.22
C HIS A 153 -14.32 -5.56 15.01
N LYS A 154 -15.11 -4.49 15.23
CA LYS A 154 -15.56 -3.58 14.17
C LYS A 154 -14.57 -2.44 13.85
N TYR A 155 -13.54 -2.24 14.66
CA TYR A 155 -12.71 -1.03 14.64
C TYR A 155 -11.30 -1.20 14.03
N GLY A 156 -11.05 -2.30 13.33
CA GLY A 156 -9.76 -2.51 12.66
C GLY A 156 -9.17 -3.89 12.91
N ALA A 157 -7.98 -4.13 12.36
CA ALA A 157 -7.31 -5.41 12.48
C ALA A 157 -6.63 -5.58 13.84
N LYS A 158 -6.64 -6.80 14.37
CA LYS A 158 -6.00 -7.20 15.65
C LYS A 158 -4.49 -7.35 15.49
N PHE A 159 -3.80 -6.26 15.23
CA PHE A 159 -2.35 -6.26 14.97
C PHE A 159 -1.55 -6.63 16.23
N GLU A 160 -2.03 -6.33 17.42
CA GLU A 160 -1.34 -6.58 18.69
C GLU A 160 -1.04 -8.06 18.89
N LYS A 161 -1.96 -8.95 18.46
CA LYS A 161 -1.81 -10.41 18.60
C LYS A 161 -0.66 -10.98 17.78
N VAL A 162 -0.29 -10.29 16.71
CA VAL A 162 0.73 -10.75 15.75
C VAL A 162 1.96 -9.83 15.69
N LEU A 163 2.02 -8.81 16.54
CA LEU A 163 3.13 -7.84 16.58
C LEU A 163 4.50 -8.52 16.74
N GLY A 164 4.57 -9.64 17.48
CA GLY A 164 5.80 -10.43 17.60
C GLY A 164 6.35 -10.91 16.25
N LYS A 165 5.49 -11.19 15.26
CA LYS A 165 5.93 -11.59 13.91
C LYS A 165 6.61 -10.43 13.17
N LEU A 166 6.08 -9.21 13.31
CA LEU A 166 6.71 -8.01 12.75
C LEU A 166 8.07 -7.76 13.38
N ILE A 167 8.16 -7.85 14.72
CA ILE A 167 9.43 -7.68 15.45
C ILE A 167 10.47 -8.67 14.92
N CYS A 168 10.14 -9.96 14.85
CA CYS A 168 11.06 -10.98 14.32
C CYS A 168 11.50 -10.69 12.88
N ALA A 169 10.57 -10.27 12.01
CA ALA A 169 10.89 -9.97 10.60
C ALA A 169 11.82 -8.76 10.47
N VAL A 170 11.61 -7.73 11.29
CA VAL A 170 12.43 -6.50 11.29
C VAL A 170 13.80 -6.75 11.92
N ASP A 171 13.90 -7.54 13.00
CA ASP A 171 15.18 -7.90 13.62
C ASP A 171 16.05 -8.78 12.70
N ALA A 172 15.45 -9.50 11.77
CA ALA A 172 16.19 -10.27 10.77
C ALA A 172 16.88 -9.40 9.69
N ILE A 173 16.47 -8.12 9.53
CA ILE A 173 17.10 -7.19 8.57
C ILE A 173 18.51 -6.78 9.08
N ALA A 174 18.67 -6.67 10.39
CA ALA A 174 19.88 -6.13 11.02
C ALA A 174 21.05 -7.15 11.12
N LYS A 175 20.85 -8.36 10.57
CA LYS A 175 21.88 -9.43 10.50
C LYS A 175 22.42 -9.58 9.09
#